data_ef447380eae299e72545bc635e82fbfd
#
_entry.id   ef447380eae299e72545bc635e82fbfd
#
_cell.length_a   1.000
_cell.length_b   1.000
_cell.length_c   1.000
_cell.angle_alpha   90.00
_cell.angle_beta   90.00
_cell.angle_gamma   90.00
#
_symmetry.space_group_name_H-M   'P 1'
#
loop_
_entity.id
_entity.type
_entity.pdbx_description
1 polymer ?
#
loop_
_entity_poly.entity_id
_entity_poly.type
_entity_poly.pdbx_seq_one_letter_code
_entity_poly.pdbx_strand_id
1 'polypeptide(L)'
;MKTNEKRKLTFGWILVCLIGTMLLGGCASTRYAPRAHWEQDTRGEEDTVLQRLAREIGGSGCILLDGKILYSWGRIDRPVDWASASKPVLSTLLFCALDRGVVRDADDRLVDYGVPLQGKDTTITFRSLGAMTSGYTLKEAAGEAYAYNDYGIQLYEYALSEYVFRQSAEEATAEQFRPMQFEDEWGYYQVPPKRQRIMMSIRDYARLVWMWHNRGAWNEEQVITRKWFRKYMHPQVPYDLPHAAPCDRINDYLGIGSYGGGADHFTRLGPGVYGFNWWYNRPTPLKEGALLFPSLDDNWILSVGVRGHLSLFSPKKRYALITSFGNWKDRQKEWGDYEPLLHSFVEHMDKTYVKGSPR
;
A
#
# COMPACT_ATOMS: atom_id res chain seq x y z
N MET A 1 -49.01 69.42 -8.94
CA MET A 1 -48.60 69.73 -7.57
C MET A 1 -48.01 68.53 -6.92
N LYS A 2 -46.81 68.71 -6.32
CA LYS A 2 -46.02 67.76 -5.51
C LYS A 2 -45.13 66.81 -6.31
N THR A 3 -43.97 67.16 -6.54
CA THR A 3 -42.66 67.22 -5.86
C THR A 3 -41.97 65.83 -5.81
N ASN A 4 -40.96 65.75 -6.64
CA ASN A 4 -39.90 64.74 -6.68
C ASN A 4 -38.97 64.88 -5.49
N GLU A 5 -38.67 63.77 -4.80
CA GLU A 5 -37.48 63.65 -3.95
C GLU A 5 -36.60 62.51 -4.46
N LYS A 6 -35.39 62.91 -4.79
CA LYS A 6 -34.31 62.01 -5.26
C LYS A 6 -33.72 61.29 -4.08
N ARG A 7 -33.70 59.95 -4.14
CA ARG A 7 -32.87 59.12 -3.27
C ARG A 7 -31.50 58.98 -3.86
N LYS A 8 -30.51 59.52 -3.21
CA LYS A 8 -29.10 59.20 -3.36
C LYS A 8 -28.85 57.86 -2.67
N LEU A 9 -28.52 56.84 -3.46
CA LEU A 9 -27.97 55.60 -2.93
C LEU A 9 -26.45 55.72 -2.84
N THR A 10 -25.97 55.61 -1.66
CA THR A 10 -24.58 55.58 -1.26
C THR A 10 -23.91 54.29 -1.77
N PHE A 11 -22.99 54.47 -2.68
CA PHE A 11 -21.96 53.47 -3.05
C PHE A 11 -20.93 53.45 -1.92
N GLY A 12 -20.87 52.39 -1.18
CA GLY A 12 -19.85 52.30 -0.14
C GLY A 12 -20.06 51.14 0.81
N TRP A 13 -19.97 49.89 0.32
CA TRP A 13 -19.77 48.67 1.17
C TRP A 13 -19.52 47.41 0.36
N ILE A 14 -18.72 47.46 -0.72
CA ILE A 14 -18.31 46.28 -1.49
C ILE A 14 -16.78 46.27 -1.68
N LEU A 15 -16.01 46.76 -0.73
CA LEU A 15 -14.53 46.70 -0.88
C LEU A 15 -13.82 46.25 0.40
N VAL A 16 -14.43 45.44 1.27
CA VAL A 16 -13.77 44.93 2.50
C VAL A 16 -13.83 43.40 2.63
N CYS A 17 -14.43 42.68 1.71
CA CYS A 17 -14.47 41.19 1.77
C CYS A 17 -13.52 40.47 0.83
N LEU A 18 -12.50 41.10 0.28
CA LEU A 18 -11.56 40.47 -0.68
C LEU A 18 -10.09 40.47 -0.20
N ILE A 19 -9.80 40.80 1.06
CA ILE A 19 -8.44 40.76 1.63
C ILE A 19 -8.33 39.85 2.86
N GLY A 20 -9.26 38.92 3.03
CA GLY A 20 -9.30 37.99 4.18
C GLY A 20 -8.98 36.51 3.89
N THR A 21 -8.61 36.15 2.67
CA THR A 21 -8.38 34.73 2.31
C THR A 21 -6.99 34.42 1.75
N MET A 22 -6.01 35.25 1.99
CA MET A 22 -4.62 35.01 1.58
C MET A 22 -3.66 35.00 2.76
N LEU A 23 -3.84 34.20 3.78
CA LEU A 23 -2.80 33.89 4.78
C LEU A 23 -3.18 32.63 5.60
N LEU A 24 -3.53 31.53 4.95
CA LEU A 24 -3.36 30.18 5.47
C LEU A 24 -2.75 29.29 4.38
N GLY A 25 -1.72 29.79 3.74
CA GLY A 25 -0.80 29.02 2.97
C GLY A 25 0.13 28.26 3.91
N GLY A 26 -0.41 27.25 4.60
CA GLY A 26 0.44 26.19 5.10
C GLY A 26 1.14 25.60 3.89
N CYS A 27 2.49 25.62 3.86
CA CYS A 27 3.31 24.94 2.87
C CYS A 27 2.85 23.48 2.75
N ALA A 28 1.85 23.22 1.92
CA ALA A 28 1.68 21.92 1.31
C ALA A 28 2.91 21.78 0.40
N SER A 29 3.96 21.09 0.86
CA SER A 29 5.00 20.64 -0.03
C SER A 29 4.27 20.01 -1.23
N THR A 30 4.42 20.61 -2.40
CA THR A 30 3.91 20.05 -3.64
C THR A 30 4.47 18.66 -3.72
N ARG A 31 3.60 17.64 -3.57
CA ARG A 31 4.00 16.25 -3.55
C ARG A 31 4.28 15.86 -4.98
N TYR A 32 5.48 16.21 -5.42
CA TYR A 32 5.93 15.88 -6.75
C TYR A 32 5.79 14.37 -7.01
N ALA A 33 5.30 14.03 -8.17
CA ALA A 33 5.32 12.68 -8.71
C ALA A 33 5.64 12.77 -10.21
N PRO A 34 6.34 11.78 -10.79
CA PRO A 34 6.71 11.84 -12.20
C PRO A 34 5.49 11.81 -13.11
N ARG A 35 5.55 12.53 -14.22
CA ARG A 35 4.49 12.47 -15.26
C ARG A 35 4.73 11.25 -16.17
N ALA A 36 5.66 11.34 -17.12
CA ALA A 36 5.97 10.22 -18.02
C ALA A 36 7.14 9.37 -17.50
N HIS A 37 8.21 9.99 -17.03
CA HIS A 37 9.43 9.32 -16.58
C HIS A 37 9.85 9.83 -15.21
N TRP A 38 10.52 8.95 -14.44
CA TRP A 38 11.14 9.35 -13.19
C TRP A 38 12.26 10.36 -13.44
N GLU A 39 12.20 11.48 -12.73
CA GLU A 39 13.36 12.37 -12.64
C GLU A 39 14.41 11.78 -11.70
N GLN A 40 15.68 12.04 -12.02
CA GLN A 40 16.82 11.65 -11.20
C GLN A 40 17.22 12.81 -10.29
N ASP A 41 17.56 12.48 -9.06
CA ASP A 41 18.21 13.40 -8.13
C ASP A 41 19.68 13.00 -8.05
N THR A 42 20.54 13.76 -8.73
CA THR A 42 21.97 13.43 -8.88
C THR A 42 22.76 13.42 -7.58
N ARG A 43 22.21 13.99 -6.48
CA ARG A 43 22.88 13.99 -5.17
C ARG A 43 23.19 12.59 -4.63
N GLY A 44 22.44 11.58 -5.04
CA GLY A 44 22.65 10.19 -4.62
C GLY A 44 23.73 9.44 -5.38
N GLU A 45 24.15 9.92 -6.56
CA GLU A 45 25.07 9.20 -7.46
C GLU A 45 26.45 8.97 -6.82
N GLU A 46 26.97 9.98 -6.11
CA GLU A 46 28.28 9.92 -5.45
C GLU A 46 28.19 9.51 -3.97
N ASP A 47 26.99 9.21 -3.46
CA ASP A 47 26.80 8.81 -2.06
C ASP A 47 27.33 7.41 -1.79
N THR A 48 28.51 7.32 -1.21
CA THR A 48 29.19 6.06 -0.92
C THR A 48 28.44 5.19 0.10
N VAL A 49 27.61 5.79 0.96
CA VAL A 49 26.78 5.05 1.93
C VAL A 49 25.62 4.38 1.20
N LEU A 50 24.94 5.08 0.30
CA LEU A 50 23.88 4.49 -0.53
C LEU A 50 24.43 3.38 -1.43
N GLN A 51 25.62 3.60 -2.03
CA GLN A 51 26.30 2.57 -2.81
C GLN A 51 26.63 1.33 -1.99
N ARG A 52 27.09 1.48 -0.74
CA ARG A 52 27.35 0.37 0.18
C ARG A 52 26.05 -0.35 0.53
N LEU A 53 25.02 0.38 0.96
CA LEU A 53 23.71 -0.20 1.29
C LEU A 53 23.12 -0.98 0.12
N ALA A 54 23.19 -0.45 -1.10
CA ALA A 54 22.74 -1.14 -2.30
C ALA A 54 23.48 -2.47 -2.53
N ARG A 55 24.81 -2.50 -2.30
CA ARG A 55 25.59 -3.76 -2.38
C ARG A 55 25.20 -4.76 -1.29
N GLU A 56 24.98 -4.30 -0.07
CA GLU A 56 24.57 -5.17 1.05
C GLU A 56 23.16 -5.71 0.87
N ILE A 57 22.22 -4.88 0.40
CA ILE A 57 20.86 -5.29 0.04
C ILE A 57 20.89 -6.26 -1.13
N GLY A 58 21.73 -6.00 -2.14
CA GLY A 58 21.82 -6.82 -3.34
C GLY A 58 20.60 -6.70 -4.26
N GLY A 59 20.48 -7.61 -5.22
CA GLY A 59 19.39 -7.62 -6.19
C GLY A 59 19.30 -6.34 -7.02
N SER A 60 18.10 -5.79 -7.13
CA SER A 60 17.84 -4.51 -7.81
C SER A 60 16.92 -3.64 -6.94
N GLY A 61 17.04 -2.33 -7.06
CA GLY A 61 16.19 -1.44 -6.28
C GLY A 61 16.33 0.02 -6.63
N CYS A 62 15.49 0.84 -6.00
CA CYS A 62 15.60 2.28 -6.03
C CYS A 62 15.21 2.91 -4.69
N ILE A 63 15.78 4.07 -4.46
CA ILE A 63 15.49 4.95 -3.34
C ILE A 63 14.84 6.20 -3.90
N LEU A 64 13.64 6.50 -3.41
CA LEU A 64 12.92 7.72 -3.76
C LEU A 64 13.19 8.80 -2.71
N LEU A 65 13.35 10.04 -3.17
CA LEU A 65 13.36 11.24 -2.34
C LEU A 65 12.54 12.33 -3.02
N ASP A 66 11.53 12.87 -2.31
CA ASP A 66 10.66 13.94 -2.80
C ASP A 66 10.05 13.69 -4.19
N GLY A 67 9.74 12.42 -4.50
CA GLY A 67 9.16 12.03 -5.79
C GLY A 67 10.15 11.87 -6.93
N LYS A 68 11.43 11.83 -6.66
CA LYS A 68 12.51 11.56 -7.63
C LYS A 68 13.27 10.30 -7.24
N ILE A 69 13.92 9.65 -8.19
CA ILE A 69 14.87 8.58 -7.90
C ILE A 69 16.18 9.24 -7.44
N LEU A 70 16.51 9.09 -6.15
CA LEU A 70 17.77 9.53 -5.58
C LEU A 70 18.91 8.58 -5.95
N TYR A 71 18.67 7.29 -5.87
CA TYR A 71 19.66 6.26 -6.17
C TYR A 71 18.95 5.00 -6.70
N SER A 72 19.57 4.32 -7.64
CA SER A 72 19.07 3.04 -8.13
C SER A 72 20.21 2.08 -8.44
N TRP A 73 19.94 0.77 -8.38
CA TRP A 73 20.90 -0.26 -8.70
C TRP A 73 20.22 -1.46 -9.35
N GLY A 74 21.02 -2.22 -10.12
CA GLY A 74 20.53 -3.36 -10.89
C GLY A 74 19.56 -2.97 -12.01
N ARG A 75 18.65 -3.84 -12.35
CA ARG A 75 17.70 -3.66 -13.46
C ARG A 75 16.34 -3.23 -12.93
N ILE A 76 16.10 -1.91 -12.85
CA ILE A 76 14.86 -1.34 -12.35
C ILE A 76 13.75 -1.25 -13.41
N ASP A 77 14.09 -1.51 -14.67
CA ASP A 77 13.25 -1.40 -15.87
C ASP A 77 12.60 -2.71 -16.29
N ARG A 78 12.95 -3.85 -15.66
CA ARG A 78 12.40 -5.16 -16.03
C ARG A 78 11.22 -5.56 -15.15
N PRO A 79 10.14 -6.07 -15.76
CA PRO A 79 9.04 -6.65 -15.00
C PRO A 79 9.50 -7.82 -14.15
N VAL A 80 9.05 -7.85 -12.92
CA VAL A 80 9.24 -8.95 -11.96
C VAL A 80 7.91 -9.33 -11.33
N ASP A 81 7.75 -10.59 -10.97
CA ASP A 81 6.64 -11.05 -10.15
C ASP A 81 6.91 -10.63 -8.70
N TRP A 82 6.12 -9.67 -8.22
CA TRP A 82 6.26 -9.11 -6.86
C TRP A 82 5.79 -10.06 -5.75
N ALA A 83 5.27 -11.23 -6.10
CA ALA A 83 4.76 -12.21 -5.14
C ALA A 83 3.84 -11.55 -4.09
N SER A 84 4.08 -11.80 -2.81
CA SER A 84 3.25 -11.23 -1.73
C SER A 84 3.38 -9.71 -1.57
N ALA A 85 4.45 -9.09 -2.05
CA ALA A 85 4.56 -7.63 -2.03
C ALA A 85 3.51 -6.96 -2.94
N SER A 86 2.91 -7.70 -3.90
CA SER A 86 1.83 -7.20 -4.75
C SER A 86 0.45 -7.16 -4.08
N LYS A 87 0.26 -7.82 -2.93
CA LYS A 87 -1.05 -7.91 -2.27
C LYS A 87 -1.69 -6.54 -1.97
N PRO A 88 -0.94 -5.48 -1.58
CA PRO A 88 -1.51 -4.15 -1.39
C PRO A 88 -2.18 -3.54 -2.62
N VAL A 89 -1.89 -4.03 -3.83
CA VAL A 89 -2.59 -3.60 -5.05
C VAL A 89 -4.08 -3.93 -4.96
N LEU A 90 -4.46 -5.10 -4.44
CA LEU A 90 -5.86 -5.47 -4.24
C LEU A 90 -6.57 -4.54 -3.26
N SER A 91 -5.92 -4.21 -2.14
CA SER A 91 -6.48 -3.24 -1.19
C SER A 91 -6.57 -1.83 -1.78
N THR A 92 -5.65 -1.47 -2.67
CA THR A 92 -5.72 -0.20 -3.40
C THR A 92 -6.90 -0.21 -4.39
N LEU A 93 -7.14 -1.30 -5.10
CA LEU A 93 -8.34 -1.47 -5.95
C LEU A 93 -9.63 -1.39 -5.12
N LEU A 94 -9.67 -1.99 -3.92
CA LEU A 94 -10.81 -1.80 -3.02
C LEU A 94 -11.00 -0.31 -2.67
N PHE A 95 -9.91 0.43 -2.40
CA PHE A 95 -10.03 1.87 -2.11
C PHE A 95 -10.56 2.66 -3.31
N CYS A 96 -10.23 2.26 -4.54
CA CYS A 96 -10.85 2.81 -5.75
C CYS A 96 -12.36 2.51 -5.81
N ALA A 97 -12.76 1.27 -5.49
CA ALA A 97 -14.18 0.87 -5.47
C ALA A 97 -14.98 1.64 -4.40
N LEU A 98 -14.39 1.84 -3.21
CA LEU A 98 -14.96 2.67 -2.15
C LEU A 98 -15.08 4.14 -2.56
N ASP A 99 -14.10 4.66 -3.26
CA ASP A 99 -14.08 6.05 -3.72
C ASP A 99 -15.15 6.34 -4.76
N ARG A 100 -15.40 5.37 -5.63
CA ARG A 100 -16.47 5.41 -6.64
C ARG A 100 -17.86 5.09 -6.07
N GLY A 101 -17.95 4.65 -4.82
CA GLY A 101 -19.20 4.23 -4.19
C GLY A 101 -19.75 2.89 -4.71
N VAL A 102 -18.96 2.12 -5.46
CA VAL A 102 -19.32 0.75 -5.89
C VAL A 102 -19.33 -0.19 -4.70
N VAL A 103 -18.35 -0.04 -3.78
CA VAL A 103 -18.38 -0.63 -2.45
C VAL A 103 -18.66 0.49 -1.45
N ARG A 104 -19.57 0.29 -0.51
CA ARG A 104 -20.01 1.33 0.44
C ARG A 104 -19.05 1.45 1.62
N ASP A 105 -18.66 0.29 2.17
CA ASP A 105 -17.71 0.18 3.29
C ASP A 105 -16.88 -1.10 3.16
N ALA A 106 -15.69 -1.12 3.75
CA ALA A 106 -14.88 -2.34 3.79
C ALA A 106 -15.52 -3.44 4.67
N ASP A 107 -16.48 -3.10 5.51
CA ASP A 107 -17.25 -4.04 6.32
C ASP A 107 -18.46 -4.64 5.58
N ASP A 108 -18.71 -4.24 4.34
CA ASP A 108 -19.72 -4.88 3.51
C ASP A 108 -19.35 -6.35 3.26
N ARG A 109 -20.36 -7.22 3.38
CA ARG A 109 -20.18 -8.66 3.15
C ARG A 109 -20.11 -8.95 1.65
N LEU A 110 -19.28 -9.89 1.27
CA LEU A 110 -19.13 -10.27 -0.14
C LEU A 110 -20.42 -10.80 -0.76
N VAL A 111 -21.25 -11.49 0.03
CA VAL A 111 -22.56 -12.00 -0.43
C VAL A 111 -23.51 -10.89 -0.86
N ASP A 112 -23.38 -9.67 -0.29
CA ASP A 112 -24.20 -8.52 -0.66
C ASP A 112 -23.88 -8.00 -2.08
N TYR A 113 -22.74 -8.45 -2.64
CA TYR A 113 -22.29 -8.18 -4.03
C TYR A 113 -22.51 -9.37 -4.97
N GLY A 114 -23.09 -10.45 -4.46
CA GLY A 114 -23.42 -11.65 -5.24
C GLY A 114 -22.36 -12.76 -5.25
N VAL A 115 -21.28 -12.61 -4.46
CA VAL A 115 -20.27 -13.69 -4.32
C VAL A 115 -20.94 -14.91 -3.70
N PRO A 116 -20.87 -16.12 -4.30
CA PRO A 116 -21.69 -17.29 -3.90
C PRO A 116 -21.09 -18.03 -2.70
N LEU A 117 -20.89 -17.31 -1.58
CA LEU A 117 -20.37 -17.87 -0.34
C LEU A 117 -21.42 -18.67 0.42
N GLN A 118 -20.98 -19.66 1.20
CA GLN A 118 -21.84 -20.61 1.90
C GLN A 118 -21.47 -20.72 3.39
N GLY A 119 -22.45 -21.10 4.21
CA GLY A 119 -22.25 -21.36 5.64
C GLY A 119 -21.61 -20.17 6.38
N LYS A 120 -20.57 -20.45 7.15
CA LYS A 120 -19.82 -19.44 7.92
C LYS A 120 -19.21 -18.35 7.03
N ASP A 121 -18.87 -18.66 5.77
CA ASP A 121 -18.19 -17.73 4.88
C ASP A 121 -19.12 -16.61 4.38
N THR A 122 -20.44 -16.72 4.56
CA THR A 122 -21.40 -15.64 4.26
C THR A 122 -21.16 -14.37 5.09
N THR A 123 -20.36 -14.46 6.15
CA THR A 123 -19.96 -13.31 6.99
C THR A 123 -18.67 -12.63 6.52
N ILE A 124 -17.99 -13.16 5.52
CA ILE A 124 -16.74 -12.60 5.01
C ILE A 124 -16.99 -11.19 4.44
N THR A 125 -16.17 -10.24 4.87
CA THR A 125 -16.17 -8.85 4.41
C THR A 125 -14.88 -8.52 3.65
N PHE A 126 -14.86 -7.41 2.91
CA PHE A 126 -13.63 -6.92 2.28
C PHE A 126 -12.53 -6.62 3.32
N ARG A 127 -12.93 -6.12 4.52
CA ARG A 127 -11.96 -5.91 5.62
C ARG A 127 -11.34 -7.23 6.06
N SER A 128 -12.13 -8.28 6.27
CA SER A 128 -11.59 -9.55 6.74
C SER A 128 -10.64 -10.19 5.74
N LEU A 129 -10.84 -9.97 4.43
CA LEU A 129 -9.89 -10.37 3.38
C LEU A 129 -8.60 -9.54 3.44
N GLY A 130 -8.73 -8.22 3.48
CA GLY A 130 -7.57 -7.32 3.57
C GLY A 130 -6.76 -7.48 4.85
N ALA A 131 -7.39 -7.93 5.93
CA ALA A 131 -6.77 -8.20 7.22
C ALA A 131 -6.26 -9.64 7.39
N MET A 132 -6.46 -10.54 6.42
CA MET A 132 -6.11 -11.97 6.56
C MET A 132 -6.86 -12.67 7.72
N THR A 133 -8.11 -12.27 7.95
CA THR A 133 -8.97 -12.83 9.00
C THR A 133 -10.27 -13.38 8.43
N SER A 134 -10.29 -13.69 7.13
CA SER A 134 -11.52 -14.14 6.46
C SER A 134 -11.99 -15.55 6.85
N GLY A 135 -11.07 -16.40 7.31
CA GLY A 135 -11.37 -17.81 7.59
C GLY A 135 -11.73 -18.64 6.35
N TYR A 136 -11.66 -18.09 5.12
CA TYR A 136 -11.95 -18.85 3.91
C TYR A 136 -11.01 -20.04 3.79
N THR A 137 -11.56 -21.21 3.49
CA THR A 137 -10.89 -22.53 3.50
C THR A 137 -10.48 -23.08 4.88
N LEU A 138 -10.70 -22.33 5.96
CA LEU A 138 -10.33 -22.69 7.33
C LEU A 138 -11.57 -23.09 8.15
N LYS A 139 -11.36 -23.47 9.41
CA LYS A 139 -12.45 -23.81 10.36
C LYS A 139 -13.10 -22.57 10.96
N GLU A 140 -12.29 -21.55 11.23
CA GLU A 140 -12.68 -20.31 11.89
C GLU A 140 -13.57 -19.47 10.96
N ALA A 141 -14.53 -18.77 11.52
CA ALA A 141 -15.31 -17.77 10.80
C ALA A 141 -14.53 -16.46 10.63
N ALA A 142 -15.07 -15.56 9.81
CA ALA A 142 -14.44 -14.26 9.57
C ALA A 142 -14.31 -13.48 10.89
N GLY A 143 -13.08 -13.00 11.17
CA GLY A 143 -12.75 -12.23 12.36
C GLY A 143 -12.37 -13.04 13.61
N GLU A 144 -12.50 -14.36 13.60
CA GLU A 144 -12.17 -15.21 14.77
C GLU A 144 -10.67 -15.49 14.92
N ALA A 145 -9.93 -15.55 13.81
CA ALA A 145 -8.50 -15.82 13.83
C ALA A 145 -7.77 -15.16 12.67
N TYR A 146 -6.48 -14.93 12.86
CA TYR A 146 -5.56 -14.53 11.80
C TYR A 146 -4.96 -15.75 11.11
N ALA A 147 -4.91 -15.71 9.79
CA ALA A 147 -4.16 -16.68 9.01
C ALA A 147 -3.64 -16.04 7.73
N TYR A 148 -2.32 -16.05 7.53
CA TYR A 148 -1.72 -15.61 6.27
C TYR A 148 -2.04 -16.64 5.17
N ASN A 149 -3.21 -16.48 4.57
CA ASN A 149 -3.87 -17.46 3.71
C ASN A 149 -4.04 -16.93 2.29
N ASP A 150 -3.32 -17.51 1.34
CA ASP A 150 -3.40 -17.08 -0.06
C ASP A 150 -4.71 -17.45 -0.76
N TYR A 151 -5.51 -18.41 -0.25
CA TYR A 151 -6.88 -18.63 -0.74
C TYR A 151 -7.79 -17.44 -0.39
N GLY A 152 -7.62 -16.83 0.79
CA GLY A 152 -8.33 -15.59 1.14
C GLY A 152 -7.96 -14.43 0.22
N ILE A 153 -6.68 -14.32 -0.17
CA ILE A 153 -6.24 -13.33 -1.15
C ILE A 153 -6.84 -13.62 -2.54
N GLN A 154 -6.96 -14.87 -2.92
CA GLN A 154 -7.56 -15.24 -4.18
C GLN A 154 -9.06 -14.94 -4.21
N LEU A 155 -9.74 -15.16 -3.06
CA LEU A 155 -11.13 -14.73 -2.90
C LEU A 155 -11.28 -13.21 -2.98
N TYR A 156 -10.30 -12.46 -2.46
CA TYR A 156 -10.29 -11.00 -2.53
C TYR A 156 -10.22 -10.51 -3.99
N GLU A 157 -9.28 -11.06 -4.75
CA GLU A 157 -9.13 -10.76 -6.17
C GLU A 157 -10.39 -11.15 -6.95
N TYR A 158 -10.91 -12.36 -6.73
CA TYR A 158 -12.13 -12.87 -7.36
C TYR A 158 -13.34 -11.97 -7.09
N ALA A 159 -13.54 -11.55 -5.83
CA ALA A 159 -14.63 -10.66 -5.47
C ALA A 159 -14.52 -9.28 -6.14
N LEU A 160 -13.32 -8.70 -6.17
CA LEU A 160 -13.10 -7.41 -6.80
C LEU A 160 -13.28 -7.49 -8.33
N SER A 161 -12.70 -8.48 -8.97
CA SER A 161 -12.72 -8.61 -10.43
C SER A 161 -14.11 -8.97 -10.94
N GLU A 162 -14.69 -10.07 -10.47
CA GLU A 162 -15.92 -10.63 -11.04
C GLU A 162 -17.19 -9.89 -10.57
N TYR A 163 -17.21 -9.39 -9.33
CA TYR A 163 -18.44 -8.87 -8.73
C TYR A 163 -18.44 -7.36 -8.52
N VAL A 164 -17.30 -6.75 -8.24
CA VAL A 164 -17.21 -5.32 -7.99
C VAL A 164 -16.93 -4.56 -9.29
N PHE A 165 -15.80 -4.84 -9.94
CA PHE A 165 -15.44 -4.16 -11.17
C PHE A 165 -16.05 -4.80 -12.42
N ARG A 166 -16.34 -6.09 -12.39
CA ARG A 166 -16.79 -6.89 -13.55
C ARG A 166 -15.82 -6.80 -14.73
N GLN A 167 -14.56 -6.83 -14.40
CA GLN A 167 -13.40 -6.73 -15.29
C GLN A 167 -12.30 -7.64 -14.77
N SER A 168 -11.33 -8.01 -15.60
CA SER A 168 -10.12 -8.65 -15.11
C SER A 168 -9.35 -7.73 -14.16
N ALA A 169 -8.53 -8.32 -13.28
CA ALA A 169 -7.66 -7.55 -12.40
C ALA A 169 -6.73 -6.61 -13.18
N GLU A 170 -6.29 -7.02 -14.37
CA GLU A 170 -5.45 -6.23 -15.27
C GLU A 170 -6.21 -5.02 -15.82
N GLU A 171 -7.41 -5.22 -16.36
CA GLU A 171 -8.25 -4.12 -16.87
C GLU A 171 -8.60 -3.13 -15.76
N ALA A 172 -9.01 -3.63 -14.58
CA ALA A 172 -9.30 -2.77 -13.44
C ALA A 172 -8.06 -1.97 -13.00
N THR A 173 -6.87 -2.59 -12.98
CA THR A 173 -5.61 -1.91 -12.66
C THR A 173 -5.27 -0.86 -13.70
N ALA A 174 -5.38 -1.18 -14.99
CA ALA A 174 -5.11 -0.25 -16.09
C ALA A 174 -6.00 0.99 -16.01
N GLU A 175 -7.28 0.80 -15.73
CA GLU A 175 -8.24 1.89 -15.61
C GLU A 175 -7.99 2.76 -14.37
N GLN A 176 -7.83 2.11 -13.18
CA GLN A 176 -7.73 2.83 -11.92
C GLN A 176 -6.40 3.57 -11.76
N PHE A 177 -5.32 3.01 -12.28
CA PHE A 177 -3.96 3.55 -12.11
C PHE A 177 -3.44 4.29 -13.34
N ARG A 178 -4.28 4.54 -14.33
CA ARG A 178 -3.94 5.31 -15.53
C ARG A 178 -3.23 6.64 -15.23
N PRO A 179 -3.61 7.44 -14.20
CA PRO A 179 -2.90 8.68 -13.89
C PRO A 179 -1.43 8.49 -13.51
N MET A 180 -1.02 7.30 -13.07
CA MET A 180 0.36 7.02 -12.70
C MET A 180 1.29 6.76 -13.90
N GLN A 181 0.74 6.54 -15.11
CA GLN A 181 1.50 6.43 -16.37
C GLN A 181 2.69 5.47 -16.26
N PHE A 182 2.43 4.18 -16.02
CA PHE A 182 3.49 3.17 -15.95
C PHE A 182 4.39 3.23 -17.19
N GLU A 183 5.69 3.12 -16.98
CA GLU A 183 6.71 3.33 -18.01
C GLU A 183 7.06 2.08 -18.80
N ASP A 184 6.95 0.94 -18.15
CA ASP A 184 7.40 -0.34 -18.67
C ASP A 184 6.22 -1.27 -18.96
N GLU A 185 6.53 -2.39 -19.59
CA GLU A 185 5.58 -3.48 -19.72
C GLU A 185 5.18 -4.01 -18.34
N TRP A 186 3.90 -4.20 -18.13
CA TRP A 186 3.33 -4.77 -16.93
C TRP A 186 2.12 -5.63 -17.26
N GLY A 187 1.68 -6.45 -16.34
CA GLY A 187 0.51 -7.30 -16.50
C GLY A 187 0.31 -8.20 -15.29
N TYR A 188 -0.54 -9.20 -15.45
CA TYR A 188 -0.81 -10.17 -14.40
C TYR A 188 -0.31 -11.55 -14.80
N TYR A 189 0.52 -12.12 -13.94
CA TYR A 189 1.06 -13.45 -14.15
C TYR A 189 0.04 -14.52 -13.82
N GLN A 190 -0.25 -15.39 -14.79
CA GLN A 190 -1.16 -16.52 -14.63
C GLN A 190 -0.41 -17.81 -14.83
N VAL A 191 -0.32 -18.63 -13.78
CA VAL A 191 0.13 -20.03 -13.87
C VAL A 191 -0.91 -20.91 -13.20
N PRO A 192 -1.76 -21.60 -13.95
CA PRO A 192 -2.70 -22.55 -13.36
C PRO A 192 -1.99 -23.61 -12.49
N PRO A 193 -2.50 -23.99 -11.32
CA PRO A 193 -3.75 -23.50 -10.69
C PRO A 193 -3.57 -22.17 -9.92
N LYS A 194 -2.40 -21.56 -10.00
CA LYS A 194 -2.08 -20.31 -9.32
C LYS A 194 -2.70 -19.14 -10.06
N ARG A 195 -3.39 -18.29 -9.33
CA ARG A 195 -4.00 -17.09 -9.90
C ARG A 195 -3.05 -15.90 -9.85
N GLN A 196 -3.51 -14.84 -10.42
CA GLN A 196 -2.80 -13.65 -10.86
C GLN A 196 -2.05 -12.93 -9.74
N ARG A 197 -0.83 -12.53 -10.04
CA ARG A 197 -0.06 -11.53 -9.30
C ARG A 197 0.45 -10.50 -10.30
N ILE A 198 0.47 -9.24 -9.90
CA ILE A 198 0.98 -8.20 -10.77
C ILE A 198 2.48 -8.39 -11.00
N MET A 199 2.84 -8.32 -12.27
CA MET A 199 4.20 -8.23 -12.76
C MET A 199 4.44 -6.83 -13.28
N MET A 200 5.42 -6.15 -12.75
CA MET A 200 5.83 -4.82 -13.21
C MET A 200 7.28 -4.54 -12.84
N SER A 201 7.87 -3.55 -13.47
CA SER A 201 9.23 -3.11 -13.17
C SER A 201 9.33 -2.51 -11.77
N ILE A 202 10.55 -2.39 -11.25
CA ILE A 202 10.79 -1.75 -9.94
C ILE A 202 10.38 -0.28 -9.98
N ARG A 203 10.67 0.42 -11.09
CA ARG A 203 10.32 1.84 -11.21
C ARG A 203 8.81 2.07 -11.33
N ASP A 204 8.05 1.14 -11.89
CA ASP A 204 6.58 1.22 -11.92
C ASP A 204 5.97 0.82 -10.58
N TYR A 205 6.52 -0.21 -9.92
CA TYR A 205 6.11 -0.52 -8.55
C TYR A 205 6.41 0.64 -7.58
N ALA A 206 7.50 1.37 -7.81
CA ALA A 206 7.82 2.58 -7.06
C ALA A 206 6.76 3.68 -7.22
N ARG A 207 6.05 3.75 -8.36
CA ARG A 207 4.90 4.66 -8.55
C ARG A 207 3.76 4.31 -7.62
N LEU A 208 3.43 3.02 -7.48
CA LEU A 208 2.43 2.56 -6.51
C LEU A 208 2.84 2.90 -5.07
N VAL A 209 4.08 2.59 -4.69
CA VAL A 209 4.62 2.89 -3.35
C VAL A 209 4.57 4.39 -3.07
N TRP A 210 4.93 5.23 -4.04
CA TRP A 210 4.90 6.68 -3.89
C TRP A 210 3.47 7.24 -3.79
N MET A 211 2.52 6.66 -4.51
CA MET A 211 1.10 6.97 -4.38
C MET A 211 0.56 6.58 -3.00
N TRP A 212 0.91 5.40 -2.47
CA TRP A 212 0.57 4.99 -1.09
C TRP A 212 1.19 5.92 -0.05
N HIS A 213 2.47 6.25 -0.22
CA HIS A 213 3.19 7.23 0.62
C HIS A 213 2.44 8.57 0.68
N ASN A 214 1.93 9.04 -0.45
CA ASN A 214 1.16 10.28 -0.56
C ASN A 214 -0.34 10.11 -0.27
N ARG A 215 -0.77 8.93 0.19
CA ARG A 215 -2.17 8.64 0.53
C ARG A 215 -3.13 8.93 -0.62
N GLY A 216 -2.82 8.37 -1.78
CA GLY A 216 -3.67 8.44 -2.97
C GLY A 216 -3.45 9.68 -3.84
N ALA A 217 -2.55 10.58 -3.48
CA ALA A 217 -2.22 11.73 -4.33
C ALA A 217 -1.11 11.37 -5.32
N TRP A 218 -1.26 11.85 -6.55
CA TRP A 218 -0.29 11.75 -7.63
C TRP A 218 -0.20 13.11 -8.34
N ASN A 219 0.90 13.80 -8.24
CA ASN A 219 1.04 15.22 -8.57
C ASN A 219 -0.03 16.07 -7.85
N GLU A 220 -0.75 16.88 -8.58
CA GLU A 220 -1.83 17.72 -8.06
C GLU A 220 -3.18 16.99 -8.02
N GLU A 221 -3.23 15.77 -8.57
CA GLU A 221 -4.44 14.94 -8.59
C GLU A 221 -4.56 14.08 -7.33
N GLN A 222 -5.76 14.01 -6.78
CA GLN A 222 -6.12 13.00 -5.79
C GLN A 222 -6.75 11.81 -6.51
N VAL A 223 -5.91 10.84 -6.91
CA VAL A 223 -6.33 9.65 -7.67
C VAL A 223 -7.29 8.77 -6.85
N ILE A 224 -7.02 8.66 -5.55
CA ILE A 224 -7.89 7.96 -4.59
C ILE A 224 -8.02 8.85 -3.37
N THR A 225 -9.24 9.13 -2.94
CA THR A 225 -9.51 10.04 -1.82
C THR A 225 -8.71 9.65 -0.57
N ARG A 226 -7.98 10.60 0.00
CA ARG A 226 -7.13 10.43 1.19
C ARG A 226 -7.87 9.82 2.39
N LYS A 227 -9.19 10.01 2.48
CA LYS A 227 -10.01 9.48 3.59
C LYS A 227 -9.88 7.96 3.72
N TRP A 228 -9.75 7.21 2.60
CA TRP A 228 -9.67 5.77 2.63
C TRP A 228 -8.32 5.28 3.16
N PHE A 229 -7.23 5.94 2.75
CA PHE A 229 -5.92 5.68 3.33
C PHE A 229 -5.86 6.00 4.82
N ARG A 230 -6.51 7.09 5.27
CA ARG A 230 -6.59 7.41 6.70
C ARG A 230 -7.42 6.40 7.48
N LYS A 231 -8.52 5.91 6.89
CA LYS A 231 -9.45 4.98 7.55
C LYS A 231 -8.88 3.56 7.59
N TYR A 232 -8.08 3.14 6.61
CA TYR A 232 -7.74 1.73 6.43
C TYR A 232 -6.25 1.41 6.38
N MET A 233 -5.37 2.34 5.99
CA MET A 233 -3.93 2.06 5.95
C MET A 233 -3.28 2.20 7.33
N HIS A 234 -3.64 1.28 8.21
CA HIS A 234 -3.09 1.05 9.54
C HIS A 234 -3.39 -0.39 9.97
N PRO A 235 -2.81 -0.93 11.06
CA PRO A 235 -3.12 -2.28 11.52
C PRO A 235 -4.62 -2.49 11.71
N GLN A 236 -5.13 -3.58 11.17
CA GLN A 236 -6.54 -3.97 11.26
C GLN A 236 -6.73 -5.25 12.07
N VAL A 237 -5.66 -6.03 12.25
CA VAL A 237 -5.69 -7.25 13.05
C VAL A 237 -5.47 -6.88 14.51
N PRO A 238 -6.41 -7.20 15.41
CA PRO A 238 -6.23 -6.98 16.84
C PRO A 238 -4.94 -7.63 17.37
N TYR A 239 -4.32 -7.01 18.35
CA TYR A 239 -3.06 -7.48 18.93
C TYR A 239 -3.18 -8.88 19.55
N ASP A 240 -4.32 -9.17 20.16
CA ASP A 240 -4.64 -10.39 20.89
C ASP A 240 -5.41 -11.42 20.06
N LEU A 241 -5.64 -11.17 18.77
CA LEU A 241 -6.32 -12.11 17.91
C LEU A 241 -5.48 -13.38 17.73
N PRO A 242 -6.04 -14.57 18.00
CA PRO A 242 -5.28 -15.81 17.86
C PRO A 242 -4.97 -16.12 16.39
N HIS A 243 -3.93 -16.91 16.17
CA HIS A 243 -3.73 -17.57 14.87
C HIS A 243 -4.72 -18.69 14.65
N ALA A 244 -5.10 -18.94 13.39
CA ALA A 244 -5.97 -20.03 13.02
C ALA A 244 -5.35 -21.39 13.42
N ALA A 245 -6.20 -22.32 13.78
CA ALA A 245 -5.79 -23.69 14.07
C ALA A 245 -5.22 -24.37 12.80
N PRO A 246 -4.27 -25.32 12.96
CA PRO A 246 -3.82 -26.14 11.85
C PRO A 246 -5.01 -26.78 11.11
N CYS A 247 -4.99 -26.75 9.79
CA CYS A 247 -6.05 -27.27 8.95
C CYS A 247 -5.49 -28.32 7.99
N ASP A 248 -5.92 -29.59 8.18
CA ASP A 248 -5.47 -30.71 7.35
C ASP A 248 -6.17 -30.73 5.98
N ARG A 249 -7.25 -29.99 5.82
CA ARG A 249 -8.10 -30.03 4.65
C ARG A 249 -8.46 -28.63 4.18
N ILE A 250 -7.99 -28.27 3.00
CA ILE A 250 -8.37 -27.03 2.30
C ILE A 250 -9.77 -27.21 1.71
N ASN A 251 -10.72 -26.37 2.10
CA ASN A 251 -12.09 -26.37 1.57
C ASN A 251 -12.30 -25.21 0.58
N ASP A 252 -11.70 -25.31 -0.59
CA ASP A 252 -11.91 -24.36 -1.69
C ASP A 252 -13.12 -24.78 -2.55
N TYR A 253 -14.32 -24.68 -1.99
CA TYR A 253 -15.56 -25.07 -2.67
C TYR A 253 -15.92 -24.18 -3.88
N LEU A 254 -15.33 -22.99 -3.97
CA LEU A 254 -15.49 -22.14 -5.16
C LEU A 254 -14.55 -22.53 -6.29
N GLY A 255 -13.53 -23.36 -6.01
CA GLY A 255 -12.56 -23.80 -7.02
C GLY A 255 -11.69 -22.66 -7.56
N ILE A 256 -11.50 -21.59 -6.78
CA ILE A 256 -10.75 -20.41 -7.22
C ILE A 256 -9.24 -20.58 -7.15
N GLY A 257 -8.75 -21.59 -6.43
CA GLY A 257 -7.33 -21.90 -6.31
C GLY A 257 -6.57 -20.92 -5.44
N SER A 258 -5.24 -21.01 -5.48
CA SER A 258 -4.34 -20.17 -4.69
C SER A 258 -3.01 -19.99 -5.40
N TYR A 259 -2.36 -18.84 -5.20
CA TYR A 259 -0.98 -18.61 -5.61
C TYR A 259 0.01 -19.36 -4.72
N GLY A 260 -0.22 -19.32 -3.40
CA GLY A 260 0.61 -19.97 -2.38
C GLY A 260 -0.14 -21.02 -1.60
N GLY A 261 0.17 -21.14 -0.31
CA GLY A 261 -0.44 -22.12 0.58
C GLY A 261 -1.77 -21.67 1.18
N GLY A 262 -2.55 -22.62 1.68
CA GLY A 262 -3.66 -22.37 2.57
C GLY A 262 -3.22 -22.40 4.05
N ALA A 263 -4.14 -22.06 4.95
CA ALA A 263 -3.87 -21.91 6.37
C ALA A 263 -2.80 -20.82 6.67
N ASP A 264 -2.33 -20.79 7.90
CA ASP A 264 -1.31 -19.84 8.32
C ASP A 264 0.09 -20.40 8.04
N HIS A 265 0.42 -20.48 6.76
CA HIS A 265 1.61 -21.20 6.27
C HIS A 265 2.89 -20.36 6.30
N PHE A 266 2.79 -19.06 6.55
CA PHE A 266 3.89 -18.15 6.21
C PHE A 266 4.58 -17.53 7.42
N THR A 267 3.86 -17.14 8.45
CA THR A 267 4.46 -16.33 9.51
C THR A 267 3.67 -16.39 10.81
N ARG A 268 4.39 -16.30 11.92
CA ARG A 268 3.81 -16.05 13.24
C ARG A 268 3.45 -14.57 13.46
N LEU A 269 3.81 -13.69 12.51
CA LEU A 269 3.44 -12.27 12.53
C LEU A 269 2.05 -12.09 11.95
N GLY A 270 1.36 -11.06 12.38
CA GLY A 270 0.03 -10.70 11.88
C GLY A 270 -0.70 -9.85 12.90
N PRO A 271 -1.03 -10.42 14.06
CA PRO A 271 -1.66 -9.67 15.13
C PRO A 271 -0.87 -8.41 15.52
N GLY A 272 -1.56 -7.28 15.56
CA GLY A 272 -1.00 -5.96 15.86
C GLY A 272 -0.28 -5.26 14.71
N VAL A 273 0.17 -5.98 13.66
CA VAL A 273 1.08 -5.43 12.64
C VAL A 273 0.58 -5.56 11.19
N TYR A 274 -0.60 -6.13 10.96
CA TYR A 274 -1.11 -6.36 9.60
C TYR A 274 -2.46 -5.67 9.35
N GLY A 275 -2.70 -5.22 8.12
CA GLY A 275 -3.98 -4.68 7.70
C GLY A 275 -3.97 -4.22 6.24
N PHE A 276 -5.03 -4.53 5.51
CA PHE A 276 -5.19 -4.23 4.08
C PHE A 276 -3.95 -4.55 3.25
N ASN A 277 -3.35 -5.72 3.56
CA ASN A 277 -2.20 -6.31 2.88
C ASN A 277 -0.85 -5.56 3.06
N TRP A 278 -0.79 -4.54 3.89
CA TRP A 278 0.45 -3.94 4.36
C TRP A 278 0.87 -4.46 5.73
N TRP A 279 2.16 -4.38 5.98
CA TRP A 279 2.77 -4.59 7.29
C TRP A 279 3.13 -3.25 7.90
N TYR A 280 3.02 -3.15 9.22
CA TYR A 280 3.25 -1.91 9.96
C TYR A 280 4.25 -2.13 11.07
N ASN A 281 5.15 -1.15 11.26
CA ASN A 281 6.05 -1.17 12.40
C ASN A 281 5.30 -0.80 13.68
N ARG A 282 4.64 -1.79 14.27
CA ARG A 282 3.79 -1.65 15.46
C ARG A 282 4.13 -2.72 16.48
N PRO A 283 3.67 -2.58 17.73
CA PRO A 283 3.79 -3.63 18.75
C PRO A 283 3.20 -4.96 18.27
N THR A 284 3.90 -6.05 18.52
CA THR A 284 3.48 -7.39 18.15
C THR A 284 3.62 -8.37 19.33
N PRO A 285 2.70 -9.33 19.51
CA PRO A 285 2.82 -10.38 20.52
C PRO A 285 4.12 -11.18 20.38
N LEU A 286 4.57 -11.38 19.14
CA LEU A 286 5.80 -12.13 18.85
C LEU A 286 7.04 -11.51 19.47
N LYS A 287 7.04 -10.20 19.73
CA LYS A 287 8.14 -9.46 20.36
C LYS A 287 7.74 -8.89 21.73
N GLU A 288 6.85 -9.57 22.45
CA GLU A 288 6.43 -9.20 23.81
C GLU A 288 5.92 -7.74 23.90
N GLY A 289 5.30 -7.24 22.84
CA GLY A 289 4.78 -5.87 22.78
C GLY A 289 5.78 -4.82 22.29
N ALA A 290 7.00 -5.20 21.92
CA ALA A 290 7.91 -4.31 21.22
C ALA A 290 7.48 -4.12 19.76
N LEU A 291 7.96 -3.04 19.13
CA LEU A 291 7.78 -2.79 17.69
C LEU A 291 8.38 -3.94 16.87
N LEU A 292 7.82 -4.16 15.69
CA LEU A 292 8.35 -5.15 14.73
C LEU A 292 9.84 -4.89 14.43
N PHE A 293 10.21 -3.62 14.29
CA PHE A 293 11.60 -3.14 14.18
C PHE A 293 11.84 -2.09 15.29
N PRO A 294 12.34 -2.48 16.47
CA PRO A 294 12.51 -1.58 17.61
C PRO A 294 13.42 -0.38 17.35
N SER A 295 14.38 -0.50 16.46
CA SER A 295 15.29 0.59 16.08
C SER A 295 14.68 1.66 15.15
N LEU A 296 13.46 1.43 14.66
CA LEU A 296 12.73 2.35 13.80
C LEU A 296 11.52 2.94 14.54
N ASP A 297 11.07 4.13 14.13
CA ASP A 297 9.82 4.67 14.66
C ASP A 297 8.57 3.90 14.17
N ASP A 298 7.43 4.14 14.81
CA ASP A 298 6.18 3.42 14.58
C ASP A 298 5.43 3.82 13.29
N ASN A 299 6.02 4.63 12.45
CA ASN A 299 5.35 5.20 11.27
C ASN A 299 5.66 4.45 9.97
N TRP A 300 6.52 3.44 10.03
CA TRP A 300 6.94 2.70 8.85
C TRP A 300 5.93 1.68 8.41
N ILE A 301 5.75 1.60 7.09
CA ILE A 301 4.84 0.70 6.40
C ILE A 301 5.65 -0.09 5.38
N LEU A 302 5.36 -1.39 5.28
CA LEU A 302 6.08 -2.28 4.38
C LEU A 302 5.10 -3.07 3.50
N SER A 303 5.54 -3.35 2.28
CA SER A 303 5.07 -4.51 1.53
C SER A 303 6.22 -5.52 1.39
N VAL A 304 5.93 -6.79 1.61
CA VAL A 304 6.98 -7.82 1.64
C VAL A 304 6.54 -9.04 0.83
N GLY A 305 7.46 -9.55 0.01
CA GLY A 305 7.25 -10.75 -0.79
C GLY A 305 8.44 -11.69 -0.75
N VAL A 306 8.18 -12.97 -0.99
CA VAL A 306 9.25 -13.99 -1.15
C VAL A 306 10.25 -13.54 -2.20
N ARG A 307 11.46 -14.11 -2.17
CA ARG A 307 12.55 -13.76 -3.08
C ARG A 307 13.12 -12.34 -2.87
N GLY A 308 12.96 -11.77 -1.67
CA GLY A 308 13.58 -10.50 -1.32
C GLY A 308 12.92 -9.26 -1.91
N HIS A 309 11.61 -9.33 -2.18
CA HIS A 309 10.82 -8.16 -2.52
C HIS A 309 10.43 -7.39 -1.26
N LEU A 310 10.74 -6.12 -1.23
CA LEU A 310 10.41 -5.25 -0.09
C LEU A 310 10.20 -3.82 -0.56
N SER A 311 9.15 -3.17 -0.06
CA SER A 311 9.10 -1.72 -0.02
C SER A 311 8.99 -1.24 1.42
N LEU A 312 9.67 -0.13 1.73
CA LEU A 312 9.61 0.57 3.01
C LEU A 312 9.28 2.03 2.75
N PHE A 313 8.20 2.53 3.35
CA PHE A 313 7.80 3.91 3.21
C PHE A 313 7.08 4.41 4.47
N SER A 314 7.02 5.74 4.62
CA SER A 314 6.24 6.38 5.67
C SER A 314 5.65 7.69 5.17
N PRO A 315 4.34 7.93 5.33
CA PRO A 315 3.74 9.22 4.98
C PRO A 315 4.27 10.42 5.78
N LYS A 316 5.09 10.19 6.79
CA LYS A 316 5.76 11.22 7.59
C LYS A 316 7.20 11.52 7.13
N LYS A 317 7.74 10.69 6.24
CA LYS A 317 9.09 10.87 5.69
C LYS A 317 9.01 11.42 4.26
N ARG A 318 10.13 11.79 3.68
CA ARG A 318 10.24 12.33 2.32
C ARG A 318 10.77 11.30 1.32
N TYR A 319 11.00 10.07 1.77
CA TYR A 319 11.69 9.04 1.00
C TYR A 319 11.05 7.67 1.18
N ALA A 320 11.37 6.77 0.25
CA ALA A 320 10.97 5.37 0.26
C ALA A 320 12.09 4.50 -0.31
N LEU A 321 12.11 3.23 0.10
CA LEU A 321 13.01 2.19 -0.41
C LEU A 321 12.19 1.12 -1.10
N ILE A 322 12.56 0.73 -2.31
CA ILE A 322 11.93 -0.33 -3.09
C ILE A 322 13.02 -1.28 -3.58
N THR A 323 12.88 -2.58 -3.30
CA THR A 323 13.87 -3.59 -3.66
C THR A 323 13.23 -4.87 -4.17
N SER A 324 13.96 -5.57 -5.04
CA SER A 324 13.59 -6.86 -5.60
C SER A 324 14.80 -7.78 -5.64
N PHE A 325 14.61 -9.05 -5.31
CA PHE A 325 15.67 -10.07 -5.19
C PHE A 325 16.79 -9.68 -4.20
N GLY A 326 16.46 -8.92 -3.17
CA GLY A 326 17.39 -8.55 -2.13
C GLY A 326 17.86 -9.74 -1.28
N ASN A 327 18.98 -9.56 -0.57
CA ASN A 327 19.60 -10.61 0.26
C ASN A 327 18.78 -10.99 1.52
N TRP A 328 17.71 -10.31 1.80
CA TRP A 328 16.73 -10.69 2.83
C TRP A 328 15.74 -11.78 2.42
N LYS A 329 15.92 -12.39 1.27
CA LYS A 329 15.02 -13.40 0.69
C LYS A 329 14.70 -14.59 1.61
N ASP A 330 15.64 -15.03 2.41
CA ASP A 330 15.50 -16.21 3.29
C ASP A 330 15.19 -15.85 4.74
N ARG A 331 15.06 -14.55 5.04
CA ARG A 331 14.92 -14.00 6.40
C ARG A 331 13.48 -13.73 6.82
N GLN A 332 12.51 -14.16 6.02
CA GLN A 332 11.09 -13.91 6.26
C GLN A 332 10.55 -14.55 7.54
N LYS A 333 11.21 -15.60 8.03
CA LYS A 333 10.82 -16.24 9.29
C LYS A 333 11.20 -15.41 10.51
N GLU A 334 12.24 -14.60 10.39
CA GLU A 334 12.80 -13.76 11.44
C GLU A 334 13.04 -12.35 10.93
N TRP A 335 12.00 -11.58 10.81
CA TRP A 335 12.04 -10.21 10.28
C TRP A 335 13.03 -9.28 10.98
N GLY A 336 13.51 -9.64 12.17
CA GLY A 336 14.57 -8.93 12.88
C GLY A 336 15.87 -8.80 12.10
N ASP A 337 16.16 -9.74 11.19
CA ASP A 337 17.37 -9.71 10.38
C ASP A 337 17.41 -8.57 9.35
N TYR A 338 16.26 -7.97 9.02
CA TYR A 338 16.18 -6.80 8.15
C TYR A 338 16.58 -5.52 8.90
N GLU A 339 16.38 -5.51 10.18
CA GLU A 339 16.45 -4.31 11.01
C GLU A 339 17.77 -3.53 10.90
N PRO A 340 18.96 -4.16 10.95
CA PRO A 340 20.22 -3.40 10.88
C PRO A 340 20.38 -2.63 9.57
N LEU A 341 19.97 -3.23 8.43
CA LEU A 341 20.04 -2.56 7.12
C LEU A 341 18.99 -1.47 6.99
N LEU A 342 17.76 -1.72 7.43
CA LEU A 342 16.69 -0.73 7.42
C LEU A 342 17.02 0.44 8.35
N HIS A 343 17.59 0.17 9.54
CA HIS A 343 18.03 1.22 10.46
C HIS A 343 19.12 2.08 9.82
N SER A 344 20.17 1.46 9.27
CA SER A 344 21.27 2.18 8.60
C SER A 344 20.77 3.04 7.45
N PHE A 345 19.83 2.53 6.66
CA PHE A 345 19.18 3.28 5.59
C PHE A 345 18.44 4.51 6.14
N VAL A 346 17.55 4.32 7.10
CA VAL A 346 16.72 5.40 7.68
C VAL A 346 17.59 6.46 8.34
N GLU A 347 18.59 6.05 9.13
CA GLU A 347 19.51 6.96 9.80
C GLU A 347 20.28 7.83 8.79
N HIS A 348 20.81 7.21 7.73
CA HIS A 348 21.53 7.93 6.69
C HIS A 348 20.63 8.93 5.95
N MET A 349 19.44 8.49 5.53
CA MET A 349 18.49 9.36 4.84
C MET A 349 18.06 10.56 5.70
N ASP A 350 17.76 10.33 6.98
CA ASP A 350 17.35 11.39 7.90
C ASP A 350 18.47 12.39 8.17
N LYS A 351 19.71 11.92 8.32
CA LYS A 351 20.87 12.80 8.57
C LYS A 351 21.26 13.62 7.35
N THR A 352 21.32 12.98 6.18
CA THR A 352 21.93 13.56 4.98
C THR A 352 20.92 14.35 4.15
N TYR A 353 19.71 13.82 3.95
CA TYR A 353 18.75 14.34 2.97
C TYR A 353 17.56 15.06 3.58
N VAL A 354 17.26 14.81 4.86
CA VAL A 354 16.09 15.45 5.51
C VAL A 354 16.52 16.58 6.43
N LYS A 355 17.48 16.36 7.33
CA LYS A 355 17.94 17.39 8.30
C LYS A 355 18.90 18.41 7.70
N GLY A 356 19.63 18.06 6.64
CA GLY A 356 20.61 18.91 5.98
C GLY A 356 20.05 19.84 4.90
N SER A 357 18.76 19.76 4.56
CA SER A 357 18.14 20.66 3.58
C SER A 357 17.79 21.99 4.25
N PRO A 358 18.25 23.14 3.76
CA PRO A 358 17.75 24.44 4.22
C PRO A 358 16.24 24.50 3.95
N ARG A 359 15.50 24.95 4.96
CA ARG A 359 14.04 25.14 4.89
C ARG A 359 13.68 26.29 3.97
#